data_ae57f6f201e0fbbf12891f338f335e60
#
_entry.id   ae57f6f201e0fbbf12891f338f335e60
#
_cell.length_a   1.000
_cell.length_b   1.000
_cell.length_c   1.000
_cell.angle_alpha   90.00
_cell.angle_beta   90.00
_cell.angle_gamma   90.00
#
_symmetry.space_group_name_H-M   'P 1'
#
loop_
_entity.id
_entity.type
_entity.pdbx_description
1 polymer ?
#
loop_
_entity_poly.entity_id
_entity_poly.type
_entity_poly.pdbx_seq_one_letter_code
_entity_poly.pdbx_strand_id
1 'polypeptide(L)'
;MNESGIQMCVLGIDAGGTRIRARLSDAATGTVLGEGTGGPGNALSVPRADLVRNLALALRGAVPPGRAGALRSVVAGFAGGGPGGGAEKAGSALAAALSGVGAAPARVEVMGDADIAFASGPGTPADGLVLIAGTGAAAARVEGRRAVRAVDGDGWLLGDAGSGFWLGREALRAVLRSLDGRGPATALAGPVGEVCGGLTKEHVVGYGFGGHPVRLAALSPLVVDAERAGDEVARALLDRAADELASTVGALAPRPGEPLVSTGGLIGPGGPLLPRLAERVGAVGLALSPVPDGVAGAVALARLP
;
A
#
# COMPACT_ATOMS: atom_id res chain seq x y z
N MET A 1 3.71 33.74 1.54
CA MET A 1 2.48 34.54 1.33
C MET A 1 2.65 35.19 -0.04
N ASN A 2 1.62 35.19 -0.88
CA ASN A 2 1.60 35.98 -2.09
C ASN A 2 1.13 37.41 -1.71
N GLU A 3 1.12 38.36 -2.67
CA GLU A 3 0.72 39.76 -2.46
C GLU A 3 -0.68 39.96 -1.83
N SER A 4 -1.51 38.90 -1.82
CA SER A 4 -2.86 38.93 -1.23
C SER A 4 -2.96 38.31 0.16
N GLY A 5 -1.83 37.97 0.83
CA GLY A 5 -1.83 37.37 2.18
C GLY A 5 -2.40 35.96 2.30
N ILE A 6 -2.73 35.31 1.18
CA ILE A 6 -3.29 33.94 1.18
C ILE A 6 -2.18 32.94 1.45
N GLN A 7 -2.38 32.10 2.47
CA GLN A 7 -1.50 31.00 2.82
C GLN A 7 -1.55 29.92 1.71
N MET A 8 -0.43 29.75 0.99
CA MET A 8 -0.32 28.75 -0.08
C MET A 8 -0.29 27.34 0.47
N CYS A 9 -0.93 26.41 -0.24
CA CYS A 9 -1.09 25.04 0.16
C CYS A 9 -0.51 24.08 -0.89
N VAL A 10 -0.16 22.87 -0.44
CA VAL A 10 0.19 21.72 -1.27
C VAL A 10 -0.69 20.55 -0.89
N LEU A 11 -0.90 19.62 -1.82
CA LEU A 11 -1.72 18.45 -1.62
C LEU A 11 -0.93 17.19 -1.97
N GLY A 12 -0.83 16.27 -1.02
CA GLY A 12 -0.34 14.91 -1.24
C GLY A 12 -1.50 13.92 -1.33
N ILE A 13 -1.42 12.98 -2.25
CA ILE A 13 -2.43 11.92 -2.44
C ILE A 13 -1.72 10.57 -2.53
N ASP A 14 -2.20 9.60 -1.74
CA ASP A 14 -1.84 8.18 -1.81
C ASP A 14 -3.08 7.39 -2.24
N ALA A 15 -3.07 6.88 -3.46
CA ALA A 15 -4.17 6.13 -4.07
C ALA A 15 -3.84 4.64 -4.14
N GLY A 16 -4.02 3.96 -3.02
CA GLY A 16 -3.76 2.53 -2.86
C GLY A 16 -4.86 1.62 -3.40
N GLY A 17 -4.63 0.31 -3.36
CA GLY A 17 -5.58 -0.69 -3.88
C GLY A 17 -6.94 -0.71 -3.21
N THR A 18 -7.04 -0.33 -1.94
CA THR A 18 -8.29 -0.38 -1.15
C THR A 18 -8.81 0.99 -0.72
N ARG A 19 -7.97 2.00 -0.73
CA ARG A 19 -8.28 3.33 -0.20
C ARG A 19 -7.42 4.41 -0.85
N ILE A 20 -8.01 5.58 -1.03
CA ILE A 20 -7.32 6.83 -1.33
C ILE A 20 -7.21 7.65 -0.04
N ARG A 21 -6.04 8.24 0.20
CA ARG A 21 -5.81 9.25 1.24
C ARG A 21 -5.34 10.54 0.59
N ALA A 22 -5.84 11.67 1.04
CA ALA A 22 -5.43 12.99 0.61
C ALA A 22 -5.12 13.86 1.84
N ARG A 23 -4.04 14.64 1.77
CA ARG A 23 -3.61 15.56 2.84
C ARG A 23 -3.24 16.90 2.25
N LEU A 24 -3.97 17.93 2.66
CA LEU A 24 -3.65 19.32 2.40
C LEU A 24 -2.71 19.83 3.47
N SER A 25 -1.63 20.47 3.08
CA SER A 25 -0.64 21.04 4.01
C SER A 25 -0.24 22.45 3.60
N ASP A 26 0.18 23.23 4.57
CA ASP A 26 0.84 24.51 4.32
C ASP A 26 2.13 24.32 3.51
N ALA A 27 2.32 25.08 2.45
CA ALA A 27 3.45 24.90 1.55
C ALA A 27 4.79 25.21 2.22
N ALA A 28 4.84 26.19 3.12
CA ALA A 28 6.06 26.62 3.80
C ALA A 28 6.42 25.70 4.98
N THR A 29 5.45 25.46 5.87
CA THR A 29 5.70 24.74 7.14
C THR A 29 5.46 23.25 7.05
N GLY A 30 4.62 22.78 6.13
CA GLY A 30 4.14 21.40 6.06
C GLY A 30 3.03 21.07 7.07
N THR A 31 2.56 22.05 7.84
CA THR A 31 1.46 21.86 8.80
C THR A 31 0.23 21.33 8.08
N VAL A 32 -0.39 20.28 8.62
CA VAL A 32 -1.60 19.67 8.07
C VAL A 32 -2.77 20.62 8.23
N LEU A 33 -3.48 20.90 7.14
CA LEU A 33 -4.64 21.80 7.07
C LEU A 33 -5.94 21.07 6.83
N GLY A 34 -5.88 19.84 6.33
CA GLY A 34 -7.03 18.99 6.11
C GLY A 34 -6.65 17.61 5.60
N GLU A 35 -7.49 16.65 5.87
CA GLU A 35 -7.34 15.26 5.43
C GLU A 35 -8.66 14.72 4.89
N GLY A 36 -8.56 13.83 3.92
CA GLY A 36 -9.73 13.17 3.35
C GLY A 36 -9.41 11.78 2.86
N THR A 37 -10.43 10.95 2.78
CA THR A 37 -10.32 9.58 2.32
C THR A 37 -11.37 9.28 1.25
N GLY A 38 -11.02 8.36 0.35
CA GLY A 38 -11.92 7.84 -0.68
C GLY A 38 -11.82 6.32 -0.80
N GLY A 39 -12.60 5.76 -1.69
CA GLY A 39 -12.57 4.33 -2.01
C GLY A 39 -11.26 3.89 -2.71
N PRO A 40 -11.27 2.70 -3.35
CA PRO A 40 -10.10 2.17 -4.06
C PRO A 40 -9.54 3.14 -5.11
N GLY A 41 -8.20 3.20 -5.22
CA GLY A 41 -7.46 4.12 -6.08
C GLY A 41 -6.51 3.47 -7.09
N ASN A 42 -6.48 2.12 -7.21
CA ASN A 42 -5.56 1.46 -8.13
C ASN A 42 -5.87 1.84 -9.59
N ALA A 43 -4.87 2.44 -10.26
CA ALA A 43 -5.01 2.98 -11.61
C ALA A 43 -5.28 1.92 -12.68
N LEU A 44 -4.88 0.66 -12.48
CA LEU A 44 -5.12 -0.43 -13.43
C LEU A 44 -6.52 -1.03 -13.25
N SER A 45 -6.88 -1.41 -12.02
CA SER A 45 -8.06 -2.22 -11.75
C SER A 45 -9.36 -1.43 -11.53
N VAL A 46 -9.28 -0.17 -11.03
CA VAL A 46 -10.47 0.65 -10.76
C VAL A 46 -10.96 1.31 -12.05
N PRO A 47 -12.25 1.19 -12.44
CA PRO A 47 -12.81 1.91 -13.58
C PRO A 47 -12.62 3.43 -13.43
N ARG A 48 -12.36 4.13 -14.53
CA ARG A 48 -12.07 5.58 -14.51
C ARG A 48 -13.14 6.41 -13.79
N ALA A 49 -14.41 6.14 -14.04
CA ALA A 49 -15.52 6.87 -13.40
C ALA A 49 -15.51 6.71 -11.87
N ASP A 50 -15.24 5.50 -11.39
CA ASP A 50 -15.14 5.21 -9.97
C ASP A 50 -13.89 5.86 -9.36
N LEU A 51 -12.77 5.85 -10.08
CA LEU A 51 -11.53 6.52 -9.65
C LEU A 51 -11.74 8.03 -9.48
N VAL A 52 -12.42 8.69 -10.45
CA VAL A 52 -12.79 10.11 -10.34
C VAL A 52 -13.67 10.35 -9.12
N ARG A 53 -14.69 9.52 -8.90
CA ARG A 53 -15.61 9.65 -7.75
C ARG A 53 -14.86 9.49 -6.42
N ASN A 54 -13.97 8.48 -6.32
CA ASN A 54 -13.21 8.19 -5.12
C ASN A 54 -12.18 9.30 -4.82
N LEU A 55 -11.51 9.82 -5.85
CA LEU A 55 -10.62 10.99 -5.73
C LEU A 55 -11.40 12.23 -5.28
N ALA A 56 -12.54 12.53 -5.91
CA ALA A 56 -13.35 13.69 -5.54
C ALA A 56 -13.85 13.60 -4.09
N LEU A 57 -14.15 12.40 -3.59
CA LEU A 57 -14.52 12.20 -2.17
C LEU A 57 -13.34 12.55 -1.25
N ALA A 58 -12.14 12.01 -1.53
CA ALA A 58 -10.93 12.30 -0.77
C ALA A 58 -10.58 13.80 -0.80
N LEU A 59 -10.67 14.43 -1.97
CA LEU A 59 -10.39 15.86 -2.15
C LEU A 59 -11.36 16.74 -1.36
N ARG A 60 -12.66 16.44 -1.39
CA ARG A 60 -13.67 17.20 -0.61
C ARG A 60 -13.43 17.12 0.89
N GLY A 61 -12.93 15.98 1.39
CA GLY A 61 -12.52 15.85 2.79
C GLY A 61 -11.25 16.62 3.13
N ALA A 62 -10.28 16.63 2.22
CA ALA A 62 -8.97 17.22 2.47
C ALA A 62 -8.93 18.75 2.22
N VAL A 63 -9.70 19.28 1.28
CA VAL A 63 -9.66 20.68 0.86
C VAL A 63 -10.86 21.42 1.43
N PRO A 64 -10.70 22.20 2.51
CA PRO A 64 -11.80 22.99 3.08
C PRO A 64 -12.34 24.02 2.09
N PRO A 65 -13.62 24.43 2.22
CA PRO A 65 -14.21 25.48 1.40
C PRO A 65 -13.33 26.74 1.38
N GLY A 66 -13.12 27.33 0.19
CA GLY A 66 -12.33 28.52 0.00
C GLY A 66 -10.80 28.30 -0.11
N ARG A 67 -10.29 27.08 0.11
CA ARG A 67 -8.85 26.77 0.00
C ARG A 67 -8.41 26.28 -1.38
N ALA A 68 -9.35 25.90 -2.26
CA ALA A 68 -9.03 25.37 -3.59
C ALA A 68 -8.16 26.33 -4.44
N GLY A 69 -8.40 27.62 -4.39
CA GLY A 69 -7.61 28.65 -5.09
C GLY A 69 -6.22 28.91 -4.52
N ALA A 70 -5.93 28.43 -3.30
CA ALA A 70 -4.61 28.55 -2.68
C ALA A 70 -3.71 27.34 -2.96
N LEU A 71 -4.22 26.32 -3.68
CA LEU A 71 -3.49 25.09 -3.97
C LEU A 71 -2.44 25.33 -5.07
N ARG A 72 -1.16 25.27 -4.69
CA ARG A 72 -0.03 25.51 -5.60
C ARG A 72 0.43 24.27 -6.33
N SER A 73 0.55 23.15 -5.61
CA SER A 73 1.15 21.91 -6.11
C SER A 73 0.40 20.70 -5.58
N VAL A 74 0.25 19.70 -6.45
CA VAL A 74 -0.33 18.38 -6.13
C VAL A 74 0.65 17.30 -6.56
N VAL A 75 0.97 16.38 -5.66
CA VAL A 75 1.66 15.12 -5.97
C VAL A 75 0.74 13.97 -5.59
N ALA A 76 0.51 13.07 -6.52
CA ALA A 76 -0.35 11.91 -6.32
C ALA A 76 0.35 10.62 -6.74
N GLY A 77 0.52 9.69 -5.81
CA GLY A 77 0.99 8.35 -6.07
C GLY A 77 -0.16 7.37 -6.22
N PHE A 78 -0.09 6.52 -7.22
CA PHE A 78 -1.13 5.54 -7.53
C PHE A 78 -0.57 4.13 -7.57
N ALA A 79 -1.21 3.21 -6.87
CA ALA A 79 -1.01 1.79 -7.13
C ALA A 79 -1.33 1.49 -8.61
N GLY A 80 -0.41 0.82 -9.30
CA GLY A 80 -0.50 0.61 -10.75
C GLY A 80 -0.34 1.88 -11.60
N GLY A 81 0.13 2.99 -11.03
CA GLY A 81 0.38 4.27 -11.70
C GLY A 81 1.80 4.45 -12.23
N GLY A 82 2.65 3.43 -12.13
CA GLY A 82 4.01 3.44 -12.67
C GLY A 82 4.05 3.36 -14.20
N PRO A 83 5.27 3.30 -14.80
CA PRO A 83 5.44 3.12 -16.23
C PRO A 83 4.72 1.84 -16.70
N GLY A 84 3.75 1.93 -17.58
CA GLY A 84 3.04 0.74 -18.08
C GLY A 84 1.53 0.89 -18.27
N GLY A 85 0.98 2.11 -18.27
CA GLY A 85 -0.40 2.33 -18.73
C GLY A 85 -1.40 2.88 -17.71
N GLY A 86 -1.11 2.79 -16.41
CA GLY A 86 -1.98 3.37 -15.37
C GLY A 86 -1.85 4.90 -15.22
N ALA A 87 -0.70 5.46 -15.56
CA ALA A 87 -0.38 6.87 -15.34
C ALA A 87 -1.31 7.83 -16.09
N GLU A 88 -1.65 7.56 -17.36
CA GLU A 88 -2.54 8.39 -18.15
C GLU A 88 -3.97 8.40 -17.56
N LYS A 89 -4.50 7.22 -17.24
CA LYS A 89 -5.81 7.09 -16.58
C LYS A 89 -5.84 7.80 -15.23
N ALA A 90 -4.80 7.64 -14.42
CA ALA A 90 -4.64 8.31 -13.14
C ALA A 90 -4.62 9.83 -13.28
N GLY A 91 -3.81 10.35 -14.20
CA GLY A 91 -3.70 11.79 -14.49
C GLY A 91 -5.02 12.39 -14.93
N SER A 92 -5.70 11.75 -15.90
CA SER A 92 -7.00 12.23 -16.39
C SER A 92 -8.10 12.19 -15.32
N ALA A 93 -8.08 11.19 -14.45
CA ALA A 93 -9.02 11.08 -13.32
C ALA A 93 -8.74 12.14 -12.25
N LEU A 94 -7.46 12.38 -11.92
CA LEU A 94 -7.05 13.40 -10.97
C LEU A 94 -7.41 14.80 -11.47
N ALA A 95 -7.16 15.12 -12.74
CA ALA A 95 -7.53 16.41 -13.33
C ALA A 95 -9.05 16.67 -13.25
N ALA A 96 -9.86 15.66 -13.59
CA ALA A 96 -11.32 15.75 -13.46
C ALA A 96 -11.77 15.95 -12.00
N ALA A 97 -11.16 15.26 -11.04
CA ALA A 97 -11.50 15.40 -9.62
C ALA A 97 -11.09 16.77 -9.06
N LEU A 98 -9.91 17.29 -9.43
CA LEU A 98 -9.44 18.63 -9.04
C LEU A 98 -10.37 19.73 -9.59
N SER A 99 -10.75 19.64 -10.87
CA SER A 99 -11.73 20.55 -11.46
C SER A 99 -13.07 20.51 -10.73
N GLY A 100 -13.52 19.32 -10.32
CA GLY A 100 -14.76 19.10 -9.57
C GLY A 100 -14.79 19.73 -8.16
N VAL A 101 -13.63 20.08 -7.60
CA VAL A 101 -13.51 20.84 -6.32
C VAL A 101 -13.06 22.29 -6.53
N GLY A 102 -13.04 22.76 -7.79
CA GLY A 102 -12.66 24.13 -8.13
C GLY A 102 -11.17 24.43 -7.96
N ALA A 103 -10.30 23.40 -7.98
CA ALA A 103 -8.86 23.57 -7.83
C ALA A 103 -8.16 23.55 -9.20
N ALA A 104 -7.25 24.52 -9.41
CA ALA A 104 -6.41 24.63 -10.59
C ALA A 104 -4.93 24.90 -10.17
N PRO A 105 -4.24 23.91 -9.60
CA PRO A 105 -2.87 24.08 -9.13
C PRO A 105 -1.90 24.31 -10.29
N ALA A 106 -0.83 25.06 -10.04
CA ALA A 106 0.20 25.33 -11.05
C ALA A 106 1.05 24.09 -11.42
N ARG A 107 1.16 23.13 -10.48
CA ARG A 107 1.89 21.86 -10.68
C ARG A 107 1.01 20.69 -10.26
N VAL A 108 0.88 19.72 -11.15
CA VAL A 108 0.27 18.42 -10.86
C VAL A 108 1.22 17.33 -11.32
N GLU A 109 1.58 16.43 -10.42
CA GLU A 109 2.49 15.34 -10.71
C GLU A 109 1.87 14.00 -10.30
N VAL A 110 1.87 13.04 -11.23
CA VAL A 110 1.41 11.67 -11.01
C VAL A 110 2.62 10.75 -10.98
N MET A 111 2.66 9.86 -9.98
CA MET A 111 3.76 8.94 -9.72
C MET A 111 3.21 7.55 -9.40
N GLY A 112 4.10 6.56 -9.24
CA GLY A 112 3.78 5.31 -8.59
C GLY A 112 3.61 5.47 -7.07
N ASP A 113 2.84 4.59 -6.46
CA ASP A 113 2.71 4.53 -5.00
C ASP A 113 4.04 4.22 -4.29
N ALA A 114 4.93 3.45 -4.94
CA ALA A 114 6.29 3.19 -4.45
C ALA A 114 7.12 4.47 -4.29
N ASP A 115 7.00 5.43 -5.21
CA ASP A 115 7.76 6.69 -5.18
C ASP A 115 7.39 7.52 -3.94
N ILE A 116 6.10 7.71 -3.70
CA ILE A 116 5.62 8.49 -2.56
C ILE A 116 5.79 7.75 -1.23
N ALA A 117 5.68 6.43 -1.23
CA ALA A 117 5.96 5.61 -0.05
C ALA A 117 7.43 5.75 0.36
N PHE A 118 8.36 5.66 -0.59
CA PHE A 118 9.78 5.88 -0.34
C PHE A 118 10.07 7.29 0.18
N ALA A 119 9.48 8.32 -0.44
CA ALA A 119 9.64 9.70 -0.01
C ALA A 119 9.04 9.99 1.38
N SER A 120 8.19 9.09 1.92
CA SER A 120 7.67 9.16 3.30
C SER A 120 8.73 8.77 4.34
N GLY A 121 9.84 8.17 3.94
CA GLY A 121 10.94 7.81 4.82
C GLY A 121 11.63 9.01 5.45
N PRO A 122 12.42 8.79 6.53
CA PRO A 122 13.11 9.86 7.24
C PRO A 122 13.99 10.72 6.32
N GLY A 123 13.79 12.03 6.36
CA GLY A 123 14.55 12.99 5.55
C GLY A 123 14.17 13.05 4.08
N THR A 124 13.08 12.41 3.68
CA THR A 124 12.63 12.35 2.27
C THR A 124 13.77 11.88 1.34
N PRO A 125 14.24 10.64 1.49
CA PRO A 125 15.44 10.18 0.81
C PRO A 125 15.29 10.24 -0.71
N ALA A 126 16.42 10.37 -1.42
CA ALA A 126 16.43 10.38 -2.89
C ALA A 126 16.66 8.98 -3.48
N ASP A 127 17.49 8.18 -2.82
CA ASP A 127 17.94 6.88 -3.33
C ASP A 127 17.82 5.81 -2.26
N GLY A 128 17.46 4.59 -2.64
CA GLY A 128 17.32 3.45 -1.74
C GLY A 128 16.28 2.44 -2.21
N LEU A 129 15.63 1.80 -1.25
CA LEU A 129 14.68 0.72 -1.48
C LEU A 129 13.35 1.01 -0.79
N VAL A 130 12.27 0.57 -1.40
CA VAL A 130 10.94 0.55 -0.79
C VAL A 130 10.35 -0.85 -0.90
N LEU A 131 9.68 -1.28 0.18
CA LEU A 131 8.89 -2.50 0.22
C LEU A 131 7.47 -2.16 0.66
N ILE A 132 6.51 -2.58 -0.12
CA ILE A 132 5.08 -2.44 0.17
C ILE A 132 4.52 -3.84 0.42
N ALA A 133 3.84 -4.05 1.55
CA ALA A 133 3.11 -5.29 1.81
C ALA A 133 1.79 -4.99 2.54
N GLY A 134 0.72 -5.05 1.79
CA GLY A 134 -0.66 -4.90 2.23
C GLY A 134 -1.52 -6.00 1.63
N THR A 135 -2.54 -5.67 0.85
CA THR A 135 -3.34 -6.62 0.07
C THR A 135 -2.48 -7.39 -0.92
N GLY A 136 -1.60 -6.70 -1.67
CA GLY A 136 -0.52 -7.25 -2.49
C GLY A 136 0.84 -6.95 -1.89
N ALA A 137 1.94 -7.32 -2.59
CA ALA A 137 3.31 -7.03 -2.18
C ALA A 137 4.18 -6.71 -3.40
N ALA A 138 5.07 -5.72 -3.22
CA ALA A 138 6.08 -5.36 -4.23
C ALA A 138 7.24 -4.63 -3.57
N ALA A 139 8.43 -4.74 -4.16
CA ALA A 139 9.57 -3.91 -3.80
C ALA A 139 10.07 -3.12 -5.00
N ALA A 140 10.69 -1.97 -4.75
CA ALA A 140 11.32 -1.21 -5.80
C ALA A 140 12.65 -0.59 -5.35
N ARG A 141 13.57 -0.46 -6.29
CA ARG A 141 14.73 0.42 -6.18
C ARG A 141 14.32 1.81 -6.63
N VAL A 142 14.69 2.78 -5.84
CA VAL A 142 14.42 4.19 -6.07
C VAL A 142 15.72 4.94 -6.29
N GLU A 143 15.79 5.73 -7.35
CA GLU A 143 16.91 6.63 -7.67
C GLU A 143 16.34 8.00 -8.05
N GLY A 144 16.87 9.06 -7.49
CA GLY A 144 16.34 10.40 -7.69
C GLY A 144 14.84 10.54 -7.32
N ARG A 145 14.37 9.80 -6.31
CA ARG A 145 12.95 9.74 -5.88
C ARG A 145 12.00 9.12 -6.91
N ARG A 146 12.52 8.27 -7.82
CA ARG A 146 11.73 7.53 -8.81
C ARG A 146 12.06 6.05 -8.75
N ALA A 147 11.06 5.22 -8.77
CA ALA A 147 11.24 3.78 -8.90
C ALA A 147 11.79 3.46 -10.30
N VAL A 148 13.02 2.92 -10.32
CA VAL A 148 13.73 2.57 -11.56
C VAL A 148 13.70 1.08 -11.85
N ARG A 149 13.44 0.26 -10.83
CA ARG A 149 13.31 -1.19 -10.94
C ARG A 149 12.31 -1.69 -9.90
N ALA A 150 11.34 -2.47 -10.32
CA ALA A 150 10.42 -3.18 -9.43
C ALA A 150 10.71 -4.69 -9.43
N VAL A 151 10.36 -5.33 -8.31
CA VAL A 151 10.41 -6.78 -8.11
C VAL A 151 9.11 -7.20 -7.44
N ASP A 152 8.46 -8.23 -7.98
CA ASP A 152 7.12 -8.66 -7.60
C ASP A 152 6.06 -7.58 -7.89
N GLY A 153 4.86 -7.68 -7.33
CA GLY A 153 3.73 -6.84 -7.71
C GLY A 153 3.04 -7.31 -8.99
N ASP A 154 3.31 -8.55 -9.40
CA ASP A 154 2.75 -9.18 -10.60
C ASP A 154 1.29 -9.63 -10.42
N GLY A 155 0.69 -9.24 -9.30
CA GLY A 155 -0.69 -9.52 -8.96
C GLY A 155 -0.89 -10.91 -8.34
N TRP A 156 -2.09 -11.10 -7.82
CA TRP A 156 -2.47 -12.26 -6.99
C TRP A 156 -2.20 -13.63 -7.63
N LEU A 157 -2.21 -13.74 -8.95
CA LEU A 157 -2.04 -15.02 -9.65
C LEU A 157 -0.56 -15.39 -9.80
N LEU A 158 0.31 -14.43 -10.13
CA LEU A 158 1.69 -14.67 -10.53
C LEU A 158 2.71 -14.18 -9.49
N GLY A 159 2.33 -13.25 -8.61
CA GLY A 159 3.19 -12.61 -7.64
C GLY A 159 2.48 -12.35 -6.31
N ASP A 160 2.71 -11.15 -5.76
CA ASP A 160 2.25 -10.71 -4.44
C ASP A 160 2.70 -11.64 -3.29
N ALA A 161 3.90 -12.22 -3.41
CA ALA A 161 4.44 -13.17 -2.45
C ALA A 161 4.63 -12.52 -1.06
N GLY A 162 4.13 -13.18 0.00
CA GLY A 162 4.18 -12.67 1.37
C GLY A 162 3.12 -11.60 1.71
N SER A 163 2.22 -11.26 0.77
CA SER A 163 1.13 -10.30 0.98
C SER A 163 -0.02 -10.86 1.83
N GLY A 164 -0.99 -9.98 2.15
CA GLY A 164 -2.23 -10.39 2.79
C GLY A 164 -3.04 -11.37 1.96
N PHE A 165 -3.10 -11.17 0.62
CA PHE A 165 -3.70 -12.15 -0.28
C PHE A 165 -2.98 -13.51 -0.20
N TRP A 166 -1.66 -13.51 -0.27
CA TRP A 166 -0.84 -14.71 -0.18
C TRP A 166 -1.11 -15.47 1.14
N LEU A 167 -1.09 -14.74 2.28
CA LEU A 167 -1.40 -15.31 3.59
C LEU A 167 -2.80 -15.91 3.65
N GLY A 168 -3.80 -15.20 3.15
CA GLY A 168 -5.18 -15.69 3.12
C GLY A 168 -5.36 -16.94 2.25
N ARG A 169 -4.71 -16.98 1.09
CA ARG A 169 -4.67 -18.17 0.24
C ARG A 169 -4.00 -19.35 0.93
N GLU A 170 -2.86 -19.15 1.57
CA GLU A 170 -2.14 -20.20 2.28
C GLU A 170 -2.92 -20.69 3.52
N ALA A 171 -3.68 -19.80 4.19
CA ALA A 171 -4.57 -20.19 5.28
C ALA A 171 -5.67 -21.17 4.80
N LEU A 172 -6.34 -20.86 3.68
CA LEU A 172 -7.31 -21.79 3.09
C LEU A 172 -6.66 -23.12 2.71
N ARG A 173 -5.46 -23.09 2.13
CA ARG A 173 -4.72 -24.31 1.77
C ARG A 173 -4.33 -25.13 3.00
N ALA A 174 -3.92 -24.48 4.09
CA ALA A 174 -3.59 -25.17 5.34
C ALA A 174 -4.82 -25.88 5.93
N VAL A 175 -5.97 -25.18 5.97
CA VAL A 175 -7.24 -25.77 6.43
C VAL A 175 -7.66 -26.93 5.56
N LEU A 176 -7.61 -26.81 4.23
CA LEU A 176 -7.92 -27.93 3.32
C LEU A 176 -7.00 -29.14 3.52
N ARG A 177 -5.70 -28.89 3.73
CA ARG A 177 -4.75 -29.99 4.01
C ARG A 177 -5.04 -30.69 5.31
N SER A 178 -5.46 -29.93 6.35
CA SER A 178 -5.89 -30.51 7.63
C SER A 178 -7.16 -31.35 7.47
N LEU A 179 -8.17 -30.85 6.75
CA LEU A 179 -9.41 -31.59 6.47
C LEU A 179 -9.18 -32.89 5.66
N ASP A 180 -8.20 -32.86 4.73
CA ASP A 180 -7.81 -34.02 3.93
C ASP A 180 -6.90 -35.01 4.70
N GLY A 181 -6.46 -34.71 5.93
CA GLY A 181 -5.47 -35.51 6.65
C GLY A 181 -4.06 -35.47 6.05
N ARG A 182 -3.77 -34.49 5.15
CA ARG A 182 -2.47 -34.29 4.50
C ARG A 182 -1.59 -33.23 5.17
N GLY A 183 -2.07 -32.64 6.24
CA GLY A 183 -1.37 -31.63 7.04
C GLY A 183 -1.77 -31.70 8.49
N PRO A 184 -1.05 -31.00 9.37
CA PRO A 184 -1.37 -30.94 10.80
C PRO A 184 -2.72 -30.27 11.03
N ALA A 185 -3.33 -30.56 12.17
CA ALA A 185 -4.45 -29.80 12.69
C ALA A 185 -4.01 -28.34 12.94
N THR A 186 -4.90 -27.39 12.75
CA THR A 186 -4.61 -25.95 12.92
C THR A 186 -5.79 -25.22 13.55
N ALA A 187 -5.52 -24.28 14.43
CA ALA A 187 -6.52 -23.39 15.02
C ALA A 187 -7.18 -22.46 13.98
N LEU A 188 -6.59 -22.33 12.79
CA LEU A 188 -7.21 -21.62 11.65
C LEU A 188 -8.53 -22.23 11.22
N ALA A 189 -8.77 -23.53 11.45
CA ALA A 189 -9.94 -24.25 10.94
C ALA A 189 -11.27 -23.62 11.38
N GLY A 190 -11.41 -23.30 12.66
CA GLY A 190 -12.63 -22.67 13.19
C GLY A 190 -12.94 -21.32 12.52
N PRO A 191 -12.07 -20.29 12.70
CA PRO A 191 -12.29 -18.95 12.14
C PRO A 191 -12.43 -18.93 10.61
N VAL A 192 -11.66 -19.76 9.89
CA VAL A 192 -11.80 -19.90 8.44
C VAL A 192 -13.15 -20.53 8.09
N GLY A 193 -13.59 -21.55 8.83
CA GLY A 193 -14.90 -22.15 8.65
C GLY A 193 -16.05 -21.17 8.84
N GLU A 194 -15.97 -20.29 9.85
CA GLU A 194 -16.96 -19.23 10.07
C GLU A 194 -17.03 -18.27 8.86
N VAL A 195 -15.91 -17.81 8.36
CA VAL A 195 -15.85 -16.92 7.18
C VAL A 195 -16.33 -17.63 5.91
N CYS A 196 -16.06 -18.93 5.77
CA CYS A 196 -16.48 -19.72 4.62
C CYS A 196 -17.95 -20.19 4.67
N GLY A 197 -18.65 -19.98 5.79
CA GLY A 197 -20.02 -20.45 6.00
C GLY A 197 -20.12 -21.93 6.37
N GLY A 198 -19.00 -22.58 6.72
CA GLY A 198 -18.90 -23.95 7.19
C GLY A 198 -17.49 -24.51 7.05
N LEU A 199 -17.17 -25.52 7.87
CA LEU A 199 -15.87 -26.20 7.87
C LEU A 199 -15.94 -27.51 7.10
N THR A 200 -16.38 -27.47 5.86
CA THR A 200 -16.26 -28.60 4.93
C THR A 200 -15.39 -28.20 3.74
N LYS A 201 -14.90 -29.19 3.01
CA LYS A 201 -14.10 -28.95 1.80
C LYS A 201 -14.87 -28.08 0.79
N GLU A 202 -16.17 -28.35 0.61
CA GLU A 202 -17.04 -27.60 -0.31
C GLU A 202 -17.16 -26.13 0.09
N HIS A 203 -17.33 -25.82 1.36
CA HIS A 203 -17.42 -24.45 1.85
C HIS A 203 -16.09 -23.69 1.64
N VAL A 204 -14.96 -24.28 2.03
CA VAL A 204 -13.64 -23.65 1.89
C VAL A 204 -13.27 -23.44 0.42
N VAL A 205 -13.50 -24.45 -0.44
CA VAL A 205 -13.27 -24.34 -1.89
C VAL A 205 -14.23 -23.33 -2.51
N GLY A 206 -15.53 -23.39 -2.18
CA GLY A 206 -16.52 -22.44 -2.66
C GLY A 206 -16.18 -20.99 -2.28
N TYR A 207 -15.71 -20.78 -1.06
CA TYR A 207 -15.18 -19.46 -0.66
C TYR A 207 -13.95 -19.11 -1.50
N GLY A 208 -12.98 -19.96 -1.70
CA GLY A 208 -11.77 -19.68 -2.48
C GLY A 208 -12.08 -19.21 -3.91
N PHE A 209 -13.06 -19.80 -4.58
CA PHE A 209 -13.46 -19.49 -5.97
C PHE A 209 -14.62 -18.49 -6.09
N GLY A 210 -15.34 -18.20 -5.01
CA GLY A 210 -16.53 -17.34 -5.02
C GLY A 210 -16.21 -15.85 -4.96
N GLY A 211 -16.04 -15.16 -6.08
CA GLY A 211 -15.83 -13.71 -6.13
C GLY A 211 -14.39 -13.29 -6.43
N HIS A 212 -14.09 -11.98 -6.29
CA HIS A 212 -12.77 -11.45 -6.66
C HIS A 212 -11.68 -11.99 -5.72
N PRO A 213 -10.59 -12.57 -6.24
CA PRO A 213 -9.55 -13.25 -5.43
C PRO A 213 -8.93 -12.38 -4.34
N VAL A 214 -8.75 -11.09 -4.59
CA VAL A 214 -8.16 -10.11 -3.65
C VAL A 214 -8.85 -10.11 -2.28
N ARG A 215 -10.14 -10.51 -2.19
CA ARG A 215 -10.85 -10.62 -0.91
C ARG A 215 -10.22 -11.62 0.07
N LEU A 216 -9.41 -12.56 -0.43
CA LEU A 216 -8.69 -13.50 0.43
C LEU A 216 -7.72 -12.79 1.39
N ALA A 217 -7.27 -11.59 1.05
CA ALA A 217 -6.45 -10.78 1.95
C ALA A 217 -7.15 -10.49 3.31
N ALA A 218 -8.48 -10.49 3.34
CA ALA A 218 -9.24 -10.33 4.59
C ALA A 218 -9.07 -11.50 5.57
N LEU A 219 -8.53 -12.64 5.14
CA LEU A 219 -8.22 -13.78 6.01
C LEU A 219 -6.85 -13.63 6.70
N SER A 220 -5.99 -12.71 6.26
CA SER A 220 -4.65 -12.56 6.85
C SER A 220 -4.66 -12.23 8.35
N PRO A 221 -5.61 -11.45 8.92
CA PRO A 221 -5.71 -11.27 10.36
C PRO A 221 -5.93 -12.56 11.13
N LEU A 222 -6.68 -13.53 10.57
CA LEU A 222 -6.91 -14.82 11.21
C LEU A 222 -5.61 -15.61 11.40
N VAL A 223 -4.66 -15.47 10.47
CA VAL A 223 -3.34 -16.11 10.59
C VAL A 223 -2.56 -15.50 11.75
N VAL A 224 -2.61 -14.16 11.88
CA VAL A 224 -1.96 -13.45 12.98
C VAL A 224 -2.55 -13.82 14.32
N ASP A 225 -3.88 -13.92 14.41
CA ASP A 225 -4.57 -14.24 15.66
C ASP A 225 -4.34 -15.71 16.06
N ALA A 226 -4.33 -16.64 15.10
CA ALA A 226 -4.01 -18.04 15.34
C ALA A 226 -2.56 -18.22 15.84
N GLU A 227 -1.61 -17.50 15.26
CA GLU A 227 -0.21 -17.51 15.73
C GLU A 227 -0.08 -16.99 17.16
N ARG A 228 -0.76 -15.90 17.49
CA ARG A 228 -0.80 -15.36 18.86
C ARG A 228 -1.40 -16.35 19.86
N ALA A 229 -2.31 -17.21 19.41
CA ALA A 229 -2.86 -18.31 20.19
C ALA A 229 -1.96 -19.55 20.23
N GLY A 230 -0.76 -19.50 19.62
CA GLY A 230 0.22 -20.59 19.66
C GLY A 230 0.10 -21.61 18.53
N ASP A 231 -0.62 -21.30 17.45
CA ASP A 231 -0.75 -22.21 16.30
C ASP A 231 0.54 -22.26 15.47
N GLU A 232 1.16 -23.44 15.42
CA GLU A 232 2.42 -23.66 14.71
C GLU A 232 2.30 -23.52 13.19
N VAL A 233 1.12 -23.86 12.62
CA VAL A 233 0.87 -23.71 11.19
C VAL A 233 0.82 -22.23 10.84
N ALA A 234 0.09 -21.44 11.61
CA ALA A 234 0.01 -19.99 11.42
C ALA A 234 1.39 -19.32 11.58
N ARG A 235 2.18 -19.74 12.58
CA ARG A 235 3.56 -19.26 12.75
C ARG A 235 4.40 -19.54 11.51
N ALA A 236 4.38 -20.76 11.00
CA ALA A 236 5.12 -21.14 9.81
C ALA A 236 4.67 -20.37 8.56
N LEU A 237 3.39 -20.01 8.45
CA LEU A 237 2.89 -19.16 7.37
C LEU A 237 3.44 -17.74 7.45
N LEU A 238 3.47 -17.15 8.64
CA LEU A 238 4.03 -15.80 8.85
C LEU A 238 5.54 -15.78 8.62
N ASP A 239 6.27 -16.80 9.05
CA ASP A 239 7.70 -16.91 8.80
C ASP A 239 7.99 -17.01 7.29
N ARG A 240 7.26 -17.87 6.56
CA ARG A 240 7.37 -17.96 5.10
C ARG A 240 7.01 -16.66 4.39
N ALA A 241 5.97 -15.95 4.85
CA ALA A 241 5.62 -14.64 4.29
C ALA A 241 6.76 -13.63 4.45
N ALA A 242 7.43 -13.63 5.61
CA ALA A 242 8.60 -12.78 5.83
C ALA A 242 9.81 -13.19 4.98
N ASP A 243 10.01 -14.50 4.73
CA ASP A 243 11.04 -15.01 3.81
C ASP A 243 10.81 -14.55 2.37
N GLU A 244 9.57 -14.63 1.87
CA GLU A 244 9.20 -14.15 0.54
C GLU A 244 9.48 -12.64 0.39
N LEU A 245 9.03 -11.83 1.36
CA LEU A 245 9.28 -10.38 1.36
C LEU A 245 10.78 -10.05 1.41
N ALA A 246 11.55 -10.76 2.22
CA ALA A 246 13.00 -10.57 2.28
C ALA A 246 13.68 -10.98 0.96
N SER A 247 13.22 -12.06 0.32
CA SER A 247 13.70 -12.51 -0.99
C SER A 247 13.43 -11.45 -2.07
N THR A 248 12.22 -10.85 -2.05
CA THR A 248 11.84 -9.76 -2.96
C THR A 248 12.78 -8.55 -2.82
N VAL A 249 13.12 -8.15 -1.57
CA VAL A 249 14.12 -7.10 -1.32
C VAL A 249 15.50 -7.54 -1.79
N GLY A 250 15.91 -8.77 -1.50
CA GLY A 250 17.20 -9.33 -1.91
C GLY A 250 17.45 -9.29 -3.41
N ALA A 251 16.39 -9.51 -4.21
CA ALA A 251 16.46 -9.45 -5.68
C ALA A 251 16.79 -8.05 -6.23
N LEU A 252 16.63 -7.00 -5.42
CA LEU A 252 17.04 -5.63 -5.77
C LEU A 252 18.54 -5.38 -5.56
N ALA A 253 19.32 -6.38 -5.14
CA ALA A 253 20.74 -6.27 -4.82
C ALA A 253 21.05 -5.12 -3.83
N PRO A 254 20.49 -5.19 -2.60
CA PRO A 254 20.67 -4.14 -1.60
C PRO A 254 22.12 -3.96 -1.19
N ARG A 255 22.46 -2.74 -0.77
CA ARG A 255 23.78 -2.43 -0.20
C ARG A 255 23.65 -2.25 1.31
N PRO A 256 24.58 -2.72 2.13
CA PRO A 256 24.56 -2.46 3.57
C PRO A 256 24.45 -0.96 3.88
N GLY A 257 23.55 -0.61 4.80
CA GLY A 257 23.28 0.78 5.18
C GLY A 257 22.42 1.58 4.21
N GLU A 258 21.97 1.00 3.10
CA GLU A 258 21.06 1.64 2.16
C GLU A 258 19.68 1.86 2.81
N PRO A 259 19.00 3.02 2.63
CA PRO A 259 17.66 3.22 3.14
C PRO A 259 16.66 2.18 2.60
N LEU A 260 15.92 1.53 3.50
CA LEU A 260 14.81 0.65 3.17
C LEU A 260 13.54 1.14 3.87
N VAL A 261 12.66 1.75 3.11
CA VAL A 261 11.34 2.18 3.61
C VAL A 261 10.34 1.04 3.44
N SER A 262 9.54 0.78 4.48
CA SER A 262 8.48 -0.24 4.44
C SER A 262 7.11 0.35 4.75
N THR A 263 6.08 -0.10 4.05
CA THR A 263 4.69 0.34 4.27
C THR A 263 3.68 -0.77 3.97
N GLY A 264 2.45 -0.53 4.38
CA GLY A 264 1.34 -1.48 4.24
C GLY A 264 0.99 -2.17 5.56
N GLY A 265 -0.19 -2.78 5.61
CA GLY A 265 -0.76 -3.33 6.85
C GLY A 265 0.07 -4.44 7.50
N LEU A 266 0.93 -5.12 6.75
CA LEU A 266 1.74 -6.23 7.28
C LEU A 266 3.11 -5.80 7.81
N ILE A 267 3.70 -4.73 7.25
CA ILE A 267 5.10 -4.32 7.53
C ILE A 267 5.26 -2.82 7.80
N GLY A 268 4.17 -2.06 7.81
CA GLY A 268 4.14 -0.68 8.29
C GLY A 268 4.26 -0.63 9.82
N PRO A 269 4.13 0.57 10.43
CA PRO A 269 4.22 0.71 11.88
C PRO A 269 3.25 -0.21 12.62
N GLY A 270 3.79 -1.09 13.48
CA GLY A 270 3.01 -2.09 14.21
C GLY A 270 2.54 -3.29 13.38
N GLY A 271 2.98 -3.42 12.15
CA GLY A 271 2.61 -4.54 11.27
C GLY A 271 3.12 -5.89 11.80
N PRO A 272 2.32 -6.97 11.66
CA PRO A 272 2.61 -8.27 12.28
C PRO A 272 3.86 -8.96 11.74
N LEU A 273 4.26 -8.67 10.50
CA LEU A 273 5.48 -9.21 9.90
C LEU A 273 6.72 -8.32 10.12
N LEU A 274 6.54 -7.10 10.65
CA LEU A 274 7.65 -6.15 10.79
C LEU A 274 8.84 -6.70 11.58
N PRO A 275 8.68 -7.33 12.77
CA PRO A 275 9.82 -7.89 13.52
C PRO A 275 10.54 -9.01 12.75
N ARG A 276 9.78 -9.93 12.15
CA ARG A 276 10.33 -11.03 11.36
C ARG A 276 11.13 -10.56 10.15
N LEU A 277 10.59 -9.57 9.45
CA LEU A 277 11.25 -8.97 8.30
C LEU A 277 12.49 -8.19 8.70
N ALA A 278 12.44 -7.42 9.79
CA ALA A 278 13.58 -6.67 10.31
C ALA A 278 14.79 -7.56 10.61
N GLU A 279 14.57 -8.74 11.20
CA GLU A 279 15.61 -9.73 11.44
C GLU A 279 16.27 -10.18 10.13
N ARG A 280 15.47 -10.52 9.12
CA ARG A 280 15.94 -11.04 7.82
C ARG A 280 16.74 -10.00 7.03
N VAL A 281 16.20 -8.80 6.90
CA VAL A 281 16.90 -7.73 6.17
C VAL A 281 18.07 -7.17 6.97
N GLY A 282 18.03 -7.24 8.30
CA GLY A 282 19.14 -6.90 9.18
C GLY A 282 20.37 -7.78 8.95
N ALA A 283 20.17 -9.06 8.61
CA ALA A 283 21.25 -9.99 8.27
C ALA A 283 22.07 -9.56 7.03
N VAL A 284 21.50 -8.75 6.15
CA VAL A 284 22.18 -8.16 4.97
C VAL A 284 22.53 -6.69 5.17
N GLY A 285 22.50 -6.20 6.41
CA GLY A 285 22.92 -4.84 6.77
C GLY A 285 21.90 -3.74 6.46
N LEU A 286 20.62 -4.08 6.29
CA LEU A 286 19.56 -3.12 6.09
C LEU A 286 18.80 -2.84 7.40
N ALA A 287 18.33 -1.59 7.54
CA ALA A 287 17.41 -1.19 8.61
C ALA A 287 16.08 -0.73 8.00
N LEU A 288 14.97 -1.30 8.49
CA LEU A 288 13.65 -0.90 8.07
C LEU A 288 13.27 0.46 8.63
N SER A 289 12.70 1.31 7.78
CA SER A 289 12.03 2.56 8.16
C SER A 289 10.53 2.43 7.88
N PRO A 290 9.73 1.90 8.83
CA PRO A 290 8.31 1.69 8.60
C PRO A 290 7.55 3.02 8.58
N VAL A 291 6.73 3.22 7.54
CA VAL A 291 5.87 4.39 7.38
C VAL A 291 4.40 3.95 7.24
N PRO A 292 3.44 4.76 7.72
CA PRO A 292 2.03 4.37 7.71
C PRO A 292 1.43 4.30 6.30
N ASP A 293 1.88 5.20 5.41
CA ASP A 293 1.43 5.32 4.02
C ASP A 293 2.32 6.28 3.23
N GLY A 294 1.97 6.50 1.95
CA GLY A 294 2.69 7.40 1.04
C GLY A 294 2.30 8.88 1.13
N VAL A 295 1.27 9.24 1.90
CA VAL A 295 0.73 10.60 1.91
C VAL A 295 1.75 11.65 2.40
N ALA A 296 2.53 11.31 3.43
CA ALA A 296 3.55 12.22 3.96
C ALA A 296 4.64 12.50 2.90
N GLY A 297 5.08 11.48 2.18
CA GLY A 297 6.02 11.61 1.07
C GLY A 297 5.46 12.42 -0.09
N ALA A 298 4.19 12.17 -0.46
CA ALA A 298 3.53 12.97 -1.49
C ALA A 298 3.48 14.45 -1.12
N VAL A 299 3.16 14.80 0.14
CA VAL A 299 3.22 16.18 0.64
C VAL A 299 4.66 16.73 0.59
N ALA A 300 5.64 15.93 1.04
CA ALA A 300 7.05 16.36 1.01
C ALA A 300 7.50 16.68 -0.43
N LEU A 301 7.18 15.81 -1.39
CA LEU A 301 7.48 16.02 -2.82
C LEU A 301 6.73 17.23 -3.41
N ALA A 302 5.47 17.44 -3.02
CA ALA A 302 4.70 18.60 -3.46
C ALA A 302 5.26 19.94 -2.96
N ARG A 303 6.04 19.95 -1.87
CA ARG A 303 6.73 21.11 -1.30
C ARG A 303 8.09 21.40 -1.94
N LEU A 304 8.65 20.45 -2.66
CA LEU A 304 9.88 20.71 -3.43
C LEU A 304 9.60 21.73 -4.53
N PRO A 305 10.62 22.54 -4.88
CA PRO A 305 10.51 23.56 -5.91
C PRO A 305 10.22 22.98 -7.32
#